data_0d2cb0c9ea73221c4efe582abfcfe1a9
#
_entry.id   0d2cb0c9ea73221c4efe582abfcfe1a9
#
_cell.length_a   1.000
_cell.length_b   1.000
_cell.length_c   1.000
_cell.angle_alpha   90.00
_cell.angle_beta   90.00
_cell.angle_gamma   90.00
#
_symmetry.space_group_name_H-M   'P 1'
#
loop_
_entity.id
_entity.type
_entity.pdbx_description
1 polymer ?
#
loop_
_entity_poly.entity_id
_entity_poly.type
_entity_poly.pdbx_seq_one_letter_code
_entity_poly.pdbx_strand_id
1 'polypeptide(L)'
;MLLEVKNLTKRFGGMTAVSKVDLSVKQGEVRGIIGPNGSGKSTLFNLISGVYRPEPGASIVFDGENITNWESHEIARRGIARTFQLLRIFSGMSVLENMLIGHHSLMRYGSASAVVGSRKVWAEERRVREEMMELLSFIGLADFADMPAGELSGGQRRLLALGRAMAMKPKLLMLDEPAAGLSPVNVDILLDTVLALKNRFGLTVVIIEHILKVVMETCETVSVLEHGEKIAEGSPAEIKDNHRVIEAYLGKEMKDEEVRAFLKSA
;
A
#
# COMPACT_ATOMS: atom_id res chain seq x y z
N MET A 1 -11.12 14.93 3.33
CA MET A 1 -10.06 13.94 3.58
C MET A 1 -10.61 12.54 3.32
N LEU A 2 -9.79 11.62 2.78
CA LEU A 2 -10.19 10.21 2.64
C LEU A 2 -9.82 9.42 3.89
N LEU A 3 -8.61 9.64 4.43
CA LEU A 3 -8.15 9.03 5.68
C LEU A 3 -7.71 10.12 6.66
N GLU A 4 -8.18 10.04 7.89
CA GLU A 4 -7.75 10.87 9.01
C GLU A 4 -7.39 9.98 10.19
N VAL A 5 -6.17 10.12 10.67
CA VAL A 5 -5.63 9.40 11.82
C VAL A 5 -5.26 10.43 12.88
N LYS A 6 -5.72 10.25 14.11
CA LYS A 6 -5.43 11.17 15.22
C LYS A 6 -4.96 10.40 16.43
N ASN A 7 -3.91 10.93 17.07
CA ASN A 7 -3.33 10.44 18.31
C ASN A 7 -3.02 8.92 18.28
N LEU A 8 -2.59 8.42 17.11
CA LEU A 8 -2.36 6.98 16.94
C LEU A 8 -1.14 6.54 17.76
N THR A 9 -1.37 5.62 18.67
CA THR A 9 -0.35 5.11 19.58
C THR A 9 -0.40 3.59 19.65
N LYS A 10 0.79 2.95 19.70
CA LYS A 10 0.93 1.51 19.91
C LYS A 10 2.15 1.19 20.73
N ARG A 11 1.94 0.36 21.73
CA ARG A 11 3.00 -0.17 22.60
C ARG A 11 3.10 -1.68 22.48
N PHE A 12 4.29 -2.21 22.59
CA PHE A 12 4.60 -3.63 22.71
C PHE A 12 5.47 -3.83 23.95
N GLY A 13 4.85 -4.32 25.03
CA GLY A 13 5.52 -4.33 26.34
C GLY A 13 5.96 -2.94 26.76
N GLY A 14 7.25 -2.76 27.06
CA GLY A 14 7.83 -1.46 27.45
C GLY A 14 8.17 -0.52 26.29
N MET A 15 8.10 -0.98 25.03
CA MET A 15 8.49 -0.21 23.87
C MET A 15 7.28 0.47 23.20
N THR A 16 7.37 1.77 22.96
CA THR A 16 6.40 2.52 22.17
C THR A 16 6.84 2.52 20.70
N ALA A 17 6.12 1.76 19.86
CA ALA A 17 6.45 1.64 18.44
C ALA A 17 5.83 2.73 17.56
N VAL A 18 4.69 3.31 17.99
CA VAL A 18 4.04 4.48 17.40
C VAL A 18 3.54 5.35 18.55
N SER A 19 3.82 6.63 18.53
CA SER A 19 3.55 7.59 19.60
C SER A 19 2.80 8.81 19.05
N LYS A 20 1.52 8.91 19.36
CA LYS A 20 0.66 10.07 19.06
C LYS A 20 0.76 10.57 17.62
N VAL A 21 0.83 9.65 16.65
CA VAL A 21 0.94 10.02 15.24
C VAL A 21 -0.41 10.51 14.71
N ASP A 22 -0.39 11.70 14.12
CA ASP A 22 -1.49 12.27 13.33
C ASP A 22 -1.12 12.21 11.85
N LEU A 23 -2.04 11.71 11.00
CA LEU A 23 -1.88 11.62 9.55
C LEU A 23 -3.20 11.92 8.85
N SER A 24 -3.14 12.73 7.80
CA SER A 24 -4.31 13.04 6.98
C SER A 24 -3.97 12.83 5.51
N VAL A 25 -4.78 12.05 4.79
CA VAL A 25 -4.60 11.74 3.37
C VAL A 25 -5.79 12.26 2.58
N LYS A 26 -5.53 13.09 1.56
CA LYS A 26 -6.57 13.59 0.66
C LYS A 26 -6.99 12.52 -0.33
N GLN A 27 -8.21 12.60 -0.82
CA GLN A 27 -8.65 11.74 -1.91
C GLN A 27 -7.85 12.00 -3.19
N GLY A 28 -7.40 10.94 -3.85
CA GLY A 28 -6.60 11.02 -5.07
C GLY A 28 -5.12 11.40 -4.86
N GLU A 29 -4.66 11.54 -3.62
CA GLU A 29 -3.28 11.86 -3.26
C GLU A 29 -2.39 10.62 -3.32
N VAL A 30 -1.12 10.79 -3.70
CA VAL A 30 -0.05 9.82 -3.42
C VAL A 30 0.76 10.35 -2.24
N ARG A 31 0.65 9.67 -1.10
CA ARG A 31 1.37 10.04 0.13
C ARG A 31 2.49 9.06 0.41
N GLY A 32 3.69 9.58 0.62
CA GLY A 32 4.85 8.84 1.10
C GLY A 32 4.92 8.80 2.64
N ILE A 33 5.32 7.67 3.19
CA ILE A 33 5.72 7.53 4.60
C ILE A 33 7.13 6.98 4.61
N ILE A 34 8.08 7.78 5.08
CA ILE A 34 9.49 7.44 5.13
C ILE A 34 10.03 7.48 6.55
N GLY A 35 11.25 7.03 6.73
CA GLY A 35 11.98 7.05 8.02
C GLY A 35 12.94 5.89 8.13
N PRO A 36 13.89 5.94 9.08
CA PRO A 36 14.83 4.85 9.33
C PRO A 36 14.18 3.52 9.66
N ASN A 37 14.95 2.43 9.62
CA ASN A 37 14.49 1.13 10.09
C ASN A 37 14.10 1.21 11.57
N GLY A 38 12.97 0.59 11.93
CA GLY A 38 12.44 0.66 13.29
C GLY A 38 11.69 1.95 13.64
N SER A 39 11.51 2.90 12.71
CA SER A 39 10.80 4.16 12.99
C SER A 39 9.28 4.04 13.18
N GLY A 40 8.70 2.84 13.02
CA GLY A 40 7.26 2.59 13.27
C GLY A 40 6.38 2.52 12.02
N LYS A 41 6.91 2.66 10.80
CA LYS A 41 6.15 2.68 9.54
C LYS A 41 5.23 1.47 9.36
N SER A 42 5.77 0.26 9.44
CA SER A 42 4.99 -0.98 9.29
C SER A 42 3.98 -1.15 10.42
N THR A 43 4.29 -0.66 11.64
CA THR A 43 3.34 -0.65 12.76
C THR A 43 2.19 0.31 12.47
N LEU A 44 2.47 1.50 11.92
CA LEU A 44 1.45 2.46 11.48
C LEU A 44 0.51 1.83 10.44
N PHE A 45 1.06 1.14 9.43
CA PHE A 45 0.25 0.41 8.44
C PHE A 45 -0.58 -0.70 9.06
N ASN A 46 -0.02 -1.46 10.01
CA ASN A 46 -0.73 -2.51 10.73
C ASN A 46 -1.91 -1.96 11.55
N LEU A 47 -1.77 -0.76 12.12
CA LEU A 47 -2.84 -0.08 12.85
C LEU A 47 -3.95 0.39 11.90
N ILE A 48 -3.60 1.07 10.79
CA ILE A 48 -4.59 1.56 9.81
C ILE A 48 -5.34 0.40 9.16
N SER A 49 -4.67 -0.73 8.89
CA SER A 49 -5.28 -1.91 8.27
C SER A 49 -5.95 -2.88 9.25
N GLY A 50 -6.05 -2.54 10.55
CA GLY A 50 -6.74 -3.34 11.57
C GLY A 50 -6.02 -4.65 11.96
N VAL A 51 -4.74 -4.80 11.61
CA VAL A 51 -3.90 -5.93 12.07
C VAL A 51 -3.55 -5.77 13.54
N TYR A 52 -3.35 -4.52 13.98
CA TYR A 52 -3.17 -4.17 15.38
C TYR A 52 -4.26 -3.19 15.82
N ARG A 53 -4.67 -3.29 17.07
CA ARG A 53 -5.56 -2.31 17.70
C ARG A 53 -4.70 -1.21 18.33
N PRO A 54 -5.08 0.07 18.15
CA PRO A 54 -4.37 1.18 18.79
C PRO A 54 -4.67 1.25 20.27
N GLU A 55 -3.88 2.03 21.00
CA GLU A 55 -4.15 2.40 22.38
C GLU A 55 -5.42 3.28 22.48
N PRO A 56 -6.11 3.30 23.64
CA PRO A 56 -7.26 4.16 23.85
C PRO A 56 -6.97 5.64 23.57
N GLY A 57 -7.94 6.35 23.01
CA GLY A 57 -7.81 7.78 22.65
C GLY A 57 -7.34 8.04 21.23
N ALA A 58 -6.98 7.01 20.46
CA ALA A 58 -6.73 7.12 19.03
C ALA A 58 -8.04 7.16 18.24
N SER A 59 -7.98 7.77 17.04
CA SER A 59 -9.10 7.78 16.09
C SER A 59 -8.57 7.55 14.67
N ILE A 60 -9.19 6.63 13.94
CA ILE A 60 -8.97 6.39 12.52
C ILE A 60 -10.31 6.56 11.81
N VAL A 61 -10.42 7.58 10.97
CA VAL A 61 -11.62 7.87 10.16
C VAL A 61 -11.28 7.64 8.70
N PHE A 62 -12.03 6.79 8.03
CA PHE A 62 -11.89 6.51 6.61
C PHE A 62 -13.20 6.77 5.87
N ASP A 63 -13.14 7.63 4.85
CA ASP A 63 -14.31 8.02 4.04
C ASP A 63 -15.51 8.45 4.92
N GLY A 64 -15.22 9.27 5.96
CA GLY A 64 -16.19 9.80 6.90
C GLY A 64 -16.64 8.84 8.01
N GLU A 65 -16.19 7.60 8.01
CA GLU A 65 -16.57 6.58 9.00
C GLU A 65 -15.44 6.25 9.96
N ASN A 66 -15.73 6.11 11.26
CA ASN A 66 -14.74 5.74 12.27
C ASN A 66 -14.51 4.22 12.23
N ILE A 67 -13.30 3.82 11.83
CA ILE A 67 -12.87 2.42 11.68
C ILE A 67 -11.85 1.98 12.74
N THR A 68 -11.66 2.74 13.80
CA THR A 68 -10.55 2.62 14.77
C THR A 68 -10.35 1.20 15.33
N ASN A 69 -11.43 0.49 15.60
CA ASN A 69 -11.38 -0.86 16.20
C ASN A 69 -11.92 -1.96 15.28
N TRP A 70 -12.06 -1.65 13.99
CA TRP A 70 -12.54 -2.64 13.03
C TRP A 70 -11.49 -3.72 12.77
N GLU A 71 -12.00 -4.91 12.43
CA GLU A 71 -11.15 -6.02 11.99
C GLU A 71 -10.66 -5.81 10.55
N SER A 72 -9.50 -6.37 10.22
CA SER A 72 -8.88 -6.18 8.90
C SER A 72 -9.81 -6.51 7.72
N HIS A 73 -10.68 -7.51 7.86
CA HIS A 73 -11.59 -7.90 6.79
C HIS A 73 -12.73 -6.87 6.59
N GLU A 74 -13.17 -6.17 7.63
CA GLU A 74 -14.17 -5.10 7.56
C GLU A 74 -13.56 -3.87 6.89
N ILE A 75 -12.33 -3.51 7.28
CA ILE A 75 -11.56 -2.43 6.69
C ILE A 75 -11.30 -2.68 5.19
N ALA A 76 -10.95 -3.91 4.83
CA ALA A 76 -10.76 -4.31 3.44
C ALA A 76 -12.06 -4.16 2.62
N ARG A 77 -13.20 -4.61 3.13
CA ARG A 77 -14.52 -4.45 2.49
C ARG A 77 -14.94 -2.98 2.37
N ARG A 78 -14.46 -2.12 3.25
CA ARG A 78 -14.75 -0.67 3.20
C ARG A 78 -13.98 0.02 2.08
N GLY A 79 -12.93 -0.62 1.55
CA GLY A 79 -12.16 -0.14 0.40
C GLY A 79 -10.73 0.26 0.73
N ILE A 80 -10.13 -0.28 1.78
CA ILE A 80 -8.69 -0.18 2.01
C ILE A 80 -8.03 -1.49 1.60
N ALA A 81 -7.23 -1.47 0.53
CA ALA A 81 -6.40 -2.61 0.15
C ALA A 81 -4.94 -2.38 0.56
N ARG A 82 -4.27 -3.44 0.95
CA ARG A 82 -2.84 -3.41 1.31
C ARG A 82 -2.08 -4.50 0.58
N THR A 83 -0.94 -4.14 -0.02
CA THR A 83 0.06 -5.11 -0.40
C THR A 83 0.98 -5.39 0.78
N PHE A 84 1.47 -6.62 0.90
CA PHE A 84 2.40 -7.00 1.95
C PHE A 84 3.82 -7.04 1.37
N GLN A 85 4.82 -6.70 2.18
CA GLN A 85 6.24 -6.79 1.85
C GLN A 85 6.62 -8.19 1.34
N LEU A 86 6.10 -9.26 1.98
CA LEU A 86 6.17 -10.61 1.45
C LEU A 86 5.03 -10.84 0.46
N LEU A 87 5.38 -11.12 -0.79
CA LEU A 87 4.43 -11.42 -1.86
C LEU A 87 3.63 -12.69 -1.52
N ARG A 88 2.42 -12.50 -1.01
CA ARG A 88 1.51 -13.63 -0.70
C ARG A 88 0.69 -14.01 -1.92
N ILE A 89 1.36 -14.41 -3.00
CA ILE A 89 0.69 -14.98 -4.17
C ILE A 89 0.47 -16.48 -3.99
N PHE A 90 -0.55 -17.03 -4.60
CA PHE A 90 -0.83 -18.46 -4.63
C PHE A 90 -0.07 -19.05 -5.82
N SER A 91 1.16 -19.53 -5.58
CA SER A 91 2.10 -19.96 -6.62
C SER A 91 1.62 -21.12 -7.47
N GLY A 92 0.78 -22.01 -6.90
CA GLY A 92 0.20 -23.16 -7.61
C GLY A 92 -1.07 -22.83 -8.40
N MET A 93 -1.58 -21.60 -8.31
CA MET A 93 -2.74 -21.13 -9.05
C MET A 93 -2.30 -20.29 -10.23
N SER A 94 -3.15 -20.19 -11.26
CA SER A 94 -2.86 -19.33 -12.40
C SER A 94 -2.86 -17.84 -11.99
N VAL A 95 -2.30 -17.01 -12.85
CA VAL A 95 -2.29 -15.54 -12.68
C VAL A 95 -3.73 -15.03 -12.58
N LEU A 96 -4.63 -15.48 -13.45
CA LEU A 96 -6.04 -15.08 -13.43
C LEU A 96 -6.77 -15.57 -12.17
N GLU A 97 -6.52 -16.80 -11.71
CA GLU A 97 -7.10 -17.29 -10.46
C GLU A 97 -6.67 -16.47 -9.25
N ASN A 98 -5.40 -16.02 -9.20
CA ASN A 98 -4.93 -15.09 -8.18
C ASN A 98 -5.72 -13.78 -8.19
N MET A 99 -6.06 -13.24 -9.36
CA MET A 99 -6.89 -12.04 -9.49
C MET A 99 -8.32 -12.28 -9.00
N LEU A 100 -8.93 -13.40 -9.39
CA LEU A 100 -10.28 -13.78 -8.99
C LEU A 100 -10.43 -13.93 -7.48
N ILE A 101 -9.41 -14.49 -6.79
CA ILE A 101 -9.36 -14.54 -5.31
C ILE A 101 -9.39 -13.12 -4.73
N GLY A 102 -8.63 -12.17 -5.29
CA GLY A 102 -8.67 -10.78 -4.87
C GLY A 102 -10.08 -10.18 -4.92
N HIS A 103 -10.84 -10.52 -5.94
CA HIS A 103 -12.22 -10.04 -6.13
C HIS A 103 -13.26 -10.75 -5.25
N HIS A 104 -12.96 -11.94 -4.74
CA HIS A 104 -13.94 -12.82 -4.04
C HIS A 104 -14.69 -12.12 -2.90
N SER A 105 -14.03 -11.20 -2.16
CA SER A 105 -14.66 -10.45 -1.06
C SER A 105 -15.81 -9.53 -1.51
N LEU A 106 -15.91 -9.21 -2.80
CA LEU A 106 -16.93 -8.37 -3.41
C LEU A 106 -18.09 -9.17 -4.03
N MET A 107 -17.94 -10.49 -4.17
CA MET A 107 -18.99 -11.35 -4.74
C MET A 107 -20.21 -11.36 -3.82
N ARG A 108 -21.40 -11.20 -4.42
CA ARG A 108 -22.67 -11.03 -3.68
C ARG A 108 -23.47 -12.32 -3.51
N TYR A 109 -23.05 -13.43 -4.11
CA TYR A 109 -23.76 -14.70 -3.96
C TYR A 109 -23.19 -15.52 -2.80
N GLY A 110 -24.09 -16.07 -1.97
CA GLY A 110 -23.73 -16.99 -0.89
C GLY A 110 -23.41 -18.38 -1.40
N SER A 111 -22.70 -19.17 -0.57
CA SER A 111 -22.29 -20.55 -0.88
C SER A 111 -23.41 -21.44 -1.42
N ALA A 112 -24.64 -21.26 -0.94
CA ALA A 112 -25.79 -22.03 -1.39
C ALA A 112 -26.20 -21.71 -2.85
N SER A 113 -26.13 -20.45 -3.29
CA SER A 113 -26.44 -20.06 -4.66
C SER A 113 -25.36 -20.46 -5.66
N ALA A 114 -24.11 -20.53 -5.22
CA ALA A 114 -23.00 -21.04 -6.01
C ALA A 114 -23.16 -22.53 -6.34
N VAL A 115 -23.63 -23.34 -5.38
CA VAL A 115 -23.86 -24.79 -5.56
C VAL A 115 -24.99 -25.07 -6.54
N VAL A 116 -26.01 -24.22 -6.60
CA VAL A 116 -27.20 -24.42 -7.49
C VAL A 116 -26.92 -23.98 -8.93
N GLY A 117 -25.81 -23.27 -9.21
CA GLY A 117 -25.36 -22.92 -10.57
C GLY A 117 -26.39 -22.09 -11.36
N SER A 118 -26.99 -21.08 -10.72
CA SER A 118 -28.01 -20.26 -11.40
C SER A 118 -27.42 -19.47 -12.58
N ARG A 119 -28.22 -19.20 -13.63
CA ARG A 119 -27.82 -18.37 -14.77
C ARG A 119 -27.22 -17.01 -14.33
N LYS A 120 -27.67 -16.46 -13.19
CA LYS A 120 -27.14 -15.20 -12.61
C LYS A 120 -25.73 -15.35 -12.09
N VAL A 121 -25.40 -16.46 -11.43
CA VAL A 121 -24.06 -16.77 -10.94
C VAL A 121 -23.09 -16.89 -12.11
N TRP A 122 -23.43 -17.67 -13.14
CA TRP A 122 -22.60 -17.80 -14.34
C TRP A 122 -22.37 -16.48 -15.08
N ALA A 123 -23.37 -15.61 -15.14
CA ALA A 123 -23.25 -14.30 -15.75
C ALA A 123 -22.32 -13.38 -14.93
N GLU A 124 -22.41 -13.43 -13.61
CA GLU A 124 -21.55 -12.65 -12.72
C GLU A 124 -20.09 -13.13 -12.78
N GLU A 125 -19.85 -14.44 -12.75
CA GLU A 125 -18.52 -15.04 -12.88
C GLU A 125 -17.85 -14.66 -14.21
N ARG A 126 -18.61 -14.72 -15.31
CA ARG A 126 -18.09 -14.29 -16.62
C ARG A 126 -17.69 -12.81 -16.61
N ARG A 127 -18.56 -11.95 -16.10
CA ARG A 127 -18.27 -10.51 -15.99
C ARG A 127 -17.04 -10.23 -15.15
N VAL A 128 -16.91 -10.89 -13.98
CA VAL A 128 -15.74 -10.74 -13.11
C VAL A 128 -14.49 -11.24 -13.81
N ARG A 129 -14.55 -12.36 -14.54
CA ARG A 129 -13.41 -12.86 -15.32
C ARG A 129 -12.99 -11.86 -16.40
N GLU A 130 -13.92 -11.26 -17.12
CA GLU A 130 -13.65 -10.22 -18.12
C GLU A 130 -13.00 -8.98 -17.47
N GLU A 131 -13.54 -8.49 -16.35
CA GLU A 131 -12.96 -7.39 -15.59
C GLU A 131 -11.51 -7.70 -15.12
N MET A 132 -11.25 -8.93 -14.66
CA MET A 132 -9.89 -9.33 -14.23
C MET A 132 -8.92 -9.43 -15.41
N MET A 133 -9.39 -9.89 -16.57
CA MET A 133 -8.58 -9.91 -17.80
C MET A 133 -8.27 -8.49 -18.29
N GLU A 134 -9.21 -7.55 -18.21
CA GLU A 134 -8.93 -6.14 -18.51
C GLU A 134 -7.88 -5.55 -17.55
N LEU A 135 -7.97 -5.85 -16.26
CA LEU A 135 -7.00 -5.40 -15.28
C LEU A 135 -5.63 -6.05 -15.51
N LEU A 136 -5.57 -7.35 -15.86
CA LEU A 136 -4.34 -8.03 -16.25
C LEU A 136 -3.71 -7.39 -17.50
N SER A 137 -4.52 -7.06 -18.49
CA SER A 137 -4.05 -6.33 -19.69
C SER A 137 -3.47 -4.98 -19.31
N PHE A 138 -4.13 -4.25 -18.41
CA PHE A 138 -3.65 -2.93 -17.96
C PHE A 138 -2.29 -2.99 -17.25
N ILE A 139 -2.05 -4.03 -16.45
CA ILE A 139 -0.78 -4.21 -15.73
C ILE A 139 0.25 -5.05 -16.52
N GLY A 140 -0.03 -5.37 -17.80
CA GLY A 140 0.90 -6.07 -18.70
C GLY A 140 1.08 -7.57 -18.39
N LEU A 141 0.06 -8.22 -17.81
CA LEU A 141 0.09 -9.65 -17.45
C LEU A 141 -0.95 -10.51 -18.18
N ALA A 142 -1.65 -9.98 -19.18
CA ALA A 142 -2.72 -10.72 -19.88
C ALA A 142 -2.21 -12.00 -20.57
N ASP A 143 -1.04 -11.96 -21.18
CA ASP A 143 -0.44 -13.11 -21.88
C ASP A 143 -0.03 -14.24 -20.93
N PHE A 144 0.06 -13.95 -19.65
CA PHE A 144 0.41 -14.90 -18.59
C PHE A 144 -0.82 -15.41 -17.81
N ALA A 145 -2.06 -15.05 -18.22
CA ALA A 145 -3.28 -15.29 -17.45
C ALA A 145 -3.46 -16.74 -16.97
N ASP A 146 -3.17 -17.70 -17.83
CA ASP A 146 -3.33 -19.15 -17.54
C ASP A 146 -2.04 -19.80 -16.99
N MET A 147 -0.92 -19.05 -16.89
CA MET A 147 0.35 -19.52 -16.36
C MET A 147 0.29 -19.64 -14.82
N PRO A 148 0.89 -20.66 -14.20
CA PRO A 148 1.08 -20.71 -12.76
C PRO A 148 1.84 -19.48 -12.24
N ALA A 149 1.30 -18.79 -11.24
CA ALA A 149 1.90 -17.55 -10.74
C ALA A 149 3.31 -17.72 -10.16
N GLY A 150 3.67 -18.96 -9.78
CA GLY A 150 5.02 -19.29 -9.33
C GLY A 150 6.09 -19.19 -10.42
N GLU A 151 5.72 -19.26 -11.70
CA GLU A 151 6.64 -19.18 -12.85
C GLU A 151 6.93 -17.72 -13.28
N LEU A 152 6.19 -16.75 -12.75
CA LEU A 152 6.42 -15.33 -13.01
C LEU A 152 7.77 -14.86 -12.46
N SER A 153 8.39 -13.89 -13.14
CA SER A 153 9.56 -13.18 -12.62
C SER A 153 9.23 -12.37 -11.35
N GLY A 154 10.24 -11.93 -10.60
CA GLY A 154 10.04 -11.11 -9.40
C GLY A 154 9.22 -9.84 -9.65
N GLY A 155 9.51 -9.13 -10.74
CA GLY A 155 8.75 -7.93 -11.15
C GLY A 155 7.30 -8.25 -11.50
N GLN A 156 7.06 -9.29 -12.32
CA GLN A 156 5.72 -9.73 -12.67
C GLN A 156 4.89 -10.18 -11.46
N ARG A 157 5.51 -10.88 -10.50
CA ARG A 157 4.85 -11.23 -9.23
C ARG A 157 4.44 -10.00 -8.44
N ARG A 158 5.25 -8.93 -8.49
CA ARG A 158 4.92 -7.66 -7.82
C ARG A 158 3.71 -6.99 -8.49
N LEU A 159 3.69 -6.95 -9.83
CA LEU A 159 2.54 -6.46 -10.60
C LEU A 159 1.28 -7.30 -10.34
N LEU A 160 1.39 -8.63 -10.25
CA LEU A 160 0.27 -9.49 -9.88
C LEU A 160 -0.26 -9.19 -8.47
N ALA A 161 0.61 -8.97 -7.50
CA ALA A 161 0.19 -8.59 -6.14
C ALA A 161 -0.54 -7.24 -6.12
N LEU A 162 -0.07 -6.28 -6.91
CA LEU A 162 -0.74 -5.00 -7.13
C LEU A 162 -2.11 -5.19 -7.79
N GLY A 163 -2.19 -5.95 -8.89
CA GLY A 163 -3.45 -6.27 -9.58
C GLY A 163 -4.45 -6.94 -8.66
N ARG A 164 -4.00 -7.89 -7.82
CA ARG A 164 -4.85 -8.57 -6.84
C ARG A 164 -5.41 -7.62 -5.77
N ALA A 165 -4.63 -6.63 -5.34
CA ALA A 165 -5.12 -5.58 -4.45
C ALA A 165 -6.15 -4.69 -5.17
N MET A 166 -5.93 -4.37 -6.45
CA MET A 166 -6.85 -3.59 -7.27
C MET A 166 -8.16 -4.34 -7.60
N ALA A 167 -8.12 -5.68 -7.66
CA ALA A 167 -9.32 -6.51 -7.86
C ALA A 167 -10.40 -6.29 -6.78
N MET A 168 -10.02 -5.79 -5.60
CA MET A 168 -10.93 -5.38 -4.52
C MET A 168 -11.60 -4.03 -4.77
N LYS A 169 -11.29 -3.33 -5.88
CA LYS A 169 -11.80 -1.98 -6.20
C LYS A 169 -11.60 -0.99 -5.03
N PRO A 170 -10.38 -0.84 -4.50
CA PRO A 170 -10.14 -0.04 -3.31
C PRO A 170 -10.30 1.47 -3.59
N LYS A 171 -10.62 2.23 -2.54
CA LYS A 171 -10.52 3.69 -2.52
C LYS A 171 -9.12 4.14 -2.08
N LEU A 172 -8.50 3.34 -1.20
CA LEU A 172 -7.15 3.55 -0.68
C LEU A 172 -6.31 2.28 -0.89
N LEU A 173 -5.18 2.44 -1.57
CA LEU A 173 -4.16 1.41 -1.73
C LEU A 173 -2.96 1.72 -0.85
N MET A 174 -2.62 0.80 0.03
CA MET A 174 -1.46 0.89 0.92
C MET A 174 -0.35 -0.04 0.42
N LEU A 175 0.77 0.54 -0.01
CA LEU A 175 1.93 -0.17 -0.55
C LEU A 175 3.06 -0.21 0.49
N ASP A 176 3.47 -1.41 0.90
CA ASP A 176 4.52 -1.63 1.89
C ASP A 176 5.81 -2.07 1.21
N GLU A 177 6.75 -1.14 1.06
CA GLU A 177 8.04 -1.31 0.37
C GLU A 177 7.91 -1.99 -1.00
N PRO A 178 7.09 -1.43 -1.91
CA PRO A 178 6.80 -2.09 -3.19
C PRO A 178 8.01 -2.22 -4.10
N ALA A 179 9.03 -1.38 -3.96
CA ALA A 179 10.25 -1.40 -4.77
C ALA A 179 11.35 -2.33 -4.21
N ALA A 180 11.19 -2.87 -3.00
CA ALA A 180 12.24 -3.67 -2.34
C ALA A 180 12.64 -4.89 -3.17
N GLY A 181 13.95 -5.03 -3.46
CA GLY A 181 14.52 -6.17 -4.19
C GLY A 181 14.24 -6.18 -5.70
N LEU A 182 13.69 -5.12 -6.26
CA LEU A 182 13.54 -4.95 -7.70
C LEU A 182 14.78 -4.30 -8.35
N SER A 183 15.03 -4.62 -9.63
CA SER A 183 15.97 -3.85 -10.44
C SER A 183 15.42 -2.46 -10.71
N PRO A 184 16.25 -1.44 -10.99
CA PRO A 184 15.79 -0.08 -11.27
C PRO A 184 14.71 -0.01 -12.36
N VAL A 185 14.87 -0.75 -13.45
CA VAL A 185 13.88 -0.84 -14.54
C VAL A 185 12.52 -1.37 -14.05
N ASN A 186 12.52 -2.38 -13.19
CA ASN A 186 11.29 -2.93 -12.64
C ASN A 186 10.64 -1.99 -11.60
N VAL A 187 11.43 -1.17 -10.92
CA VAL A 187 10.92 -0.11 -10.04
C VAL A 187 10.17 0.92 -10.89
N ASP A 188 10.77 1.42 -11.95
CA ASP A 188 10.14 2.41 -12.84
C ASP A 188 8.82 1.86 -13.42
N ILE A 189 8.81 0.61 -13.95
CA ILE A 189 7.59 -0.04 -14.45
C ILE A 189 6.50 -0.13 -13.36
N LEU A 190 6.87 -0.50 -12.14
CA LEU A 190 5.93 -0.60 -11.03
C LEU A 190 5.32 0.76 -10.69
N LEU A 191 6.14 1.80 -10.59
CA LEU A 191 5.71 3.16 -10.27
C LEU A 191 4.80 3.74 -11.35
N ASP A 192 5.17 3.60 -12.61
CA ASP A 192 4.35 4.01 -13.74
C ASP A 192 2.99 3.30 -13.71
N THR A 193 2.98 2.00 -13.38
CA THR A 193 1.75 1.22 -13.24
C THR A 193 0.88 1.76 -12.08
N VAL A 194 1.47 2.06 -10.92
CA VAL A 194 0.75 2.63 -9.76
C VAL A 194 0.14 3.99 -10.11
N LEU A 195 0.91 4.87 -10.76
CA LEU A 195 0.42 6.19 -11.18
C LEU A 195 -0.67 6.09 -12.26
N ALA A 196 -0.51 5.16 -13.22
CA ALA A 196 -1.54 4.90 -14.23
C ALA A 196 -2.84 4.37 -13.60
N LEU A 197 -2.75 3.44 -12.63
CA LEU A 197 -3.91 2.95 -11.86
C LEU A 197 -4.57 4.07 -11.04
N LYS A 198 -3.76 4.90 -10.36
CA LYS A 198 -4.27 6.09 -9.64
C LYS A 198 -5.09 6.98 -10.55
N ASN A 199 -4.54 7.33 -11.72
CA ASN A 199 -5.19 8.24 -12.66
C ASN A 199 -6.46 7.64 -13.28
N ARG A 200 -6.43 6.34 -13.65
CA ARG A 200 -7.57 5.66 -14.28
C ARG A 200 -8.74 5.45 -13.32
N PHE A 201 -8.46 5.11 -12.05
CA PHE A 201 -9.48 4.70 -11.08
C PHE A 201 -9.75 5.75 -9.98
N GLY A 202 -9.09 6.92 -10.02
CA GLY A 202 -9.22 7.94 -8.98
C GLY A 202 -8.73 7.45 -7.60
N LEU A 203 -7.71 6.58 -7.61
CA LEU A 203 -7.21 5.89 -6.44
C LEU A 203 -6.39 6.83 -5.55
N THR A 204 -6.54 6.69 -4.24
CA THR A 204 -5.63 7.27 -3.26
C THR A 204 -4.58 6.24 -2.91
N VAL A 205 -3.32 6.64 -2.79
CA VAL A 205 -2.21 5.73 -2.53
C VAL A 205 -1.40 6.21 -1.33
N VAL A 206 -1.07 5.30 -0.42
CA VAL A 206 -0.09 5.55 0.64
C VAL A 206 1.04 4.54 0.47
N ILE A 207 2.27 5.03 0.36
CA ILE A 207 3.46 4.21 0.09
C ILE A 207 4.42 4.31 1.28
N ILE A 208 4.79 3.19 1.87
CA ILE A 208 5.99 3.11 2.71
C ILE A 208 7.17 2.75 1.81
N GLU A 209 8.21 3.56 1.84
CA GLU A 209 9.45 3.30 1.12
C GLU A 209 10.66 3.80 1.89
N HIS A 210 11.79 3.18 1.62
CA HIS A 210 13.10 3.60 2.10
C HIS A 210 14.00 4.11 0.95
N ILE A 211 13.60 3.89 -0.30
CA ILE A 211 14.27 4.42 -1.49
C ILE A 211 13.74 5.83 -1.73
N LEU A 212 14.52 6.83 -1.32
CA LEU A 212 14.11 8.23 -1.38
C LEU A 212 13.71 8.67 -2.79
N LYS A 213 14.46 8.25 -3.81
CA LYS A 213 14.13 8.55 -5.21
C LYS A 213 12.69 8.20 -5.55
N VAL A 214 12.22 6.99 -5.18
CA VAL A 214 10.84 6.54 -5.42
C VAL A 214 9.83 7.53 -4.82
N VAL A 215 10.07 7.95 -3.59
CA VAL A 215 9.16 8.84 -2.87
C VAL A 215 9.17 10.25 -3.47
N MET A 216 10.36 10.75 -3.82
CA MET A 216 10.54 12.10 -4.39
C MET A 216 9.90 12.23 -5.79
N GLU A 217 9.90 11.15 -6.59
CA GLU A 217 9.35 11.16 -7.94
C GLU A 217 7.83 10.88 -7.99
N THR A 218 7.27 10.20 -6.96
CA THR A 218 5.87 9.73 -7.03
C THR A 218 4.92 10.37 -6.03
N CYS A 219 5.43 10.87 -4.90
CA CYS A 219 4.56 11.36 -3.83
C CYS A 219 4.29 12.86 -3.94
N GLU A 220 3.08 13.26 -3.63
CA GLU A 220 2.67 14.68 -3.53
C GLU A 220 2.99 15.25 -2.15
N THR A 221 2.87 14.41 -1.13
CA THR A 221 3.18 14.77 0.27
C THR A 221 3.92 13.61 0.92
N VAL A 222 4.87 13.92 1.78
CA VAL A 222 5.70 12.96 2.51
C VAL A 222 5.60 13.22 4.00
N SER A 223 5.36 12.16 4.77
CA SER A 223 5.43 12.16 6.24
C SER A 223 6.65 11.36 6.68
N VAL A 224 7.44 11.92 7.58
CA VAL A 224 8.68 11.30 8.08
C VAL A 224 8.47 10.82 9.50
N LEU A 225 8.75 9.54 9.74
CA LEU A 225 8.70 8.92 11.07
C LEU A 225 10.11 8.66 11.61
N GLU A 226 10.30 8.96 12.88
CA GLU A 226 11.49 8.62 13.66
C GLU A 226 11.08 8.19 15.06
N HIS A 227 11.59 7.06 15.55
CA HIS A 227 11.30 6.53 16.89
C HIS A 227 9.81 6.49 17.26
N GLY A 228 8.94 6.20 16.29
CA GLY A 228 7.50 6.12 16.47
C GLY A 228 6.76 7.46 16.38
N GLU A 229 7.43 8.57 16.17
CA GLU A 229 6.86 9.91 16.09
C GLU A 229 6.96 10.49 14.67
N LYS A 230 5.99 11.32 14.27
CA LYS A 230 6.06 12.07 13.02
C LYS A 230 6.91 13.33 13.26
N ILE A 231 8.10 13.38 12.65
CA ILE A 231 9.06 14.46 12.82
C ILE A 231 8.96 15.57 11.77
N ALA A 232 8.45 15.23 10.59
CA ALA A 232 8.25 16.19 9.50
C ALA A 232 7.09 15.76 8.59
N GLU A 233 6.50 16.73 7.90
CA GLU A 233 5.52 16.53 6.84
C GLU A 233 5.61 17.70 5.85
N GLY A 234 5.60 17.41 4.55
CA GLY A 234 5.68 18.43 3.51
C GLY A 234 5.76 17.82 2.11
N SER A 235 5.95 18.65 1.10
CA SER A 235 6.29 18.22 -0.24
C SER A 235 7.64 17.48 -0.27
N PRO A 236 7.90 16.65 -1.29
CA PRO A 236 9.21 16.00 -1.46
C PRO A 236 10.39 16.99 -1.37
N ALA A 237 10.27 18.16 -2.01
CA ALA A 237 11.33 19.18 -1.96
C ALA A 237 11.59 19.71 -0.54
N GLU A 238 10.51 20.03 0.21
CA GLU A 238 10.65 20.49 1.60
C GLU A 238 11.26 19.42 2.52
N ILE A 239 10.94 18.16 2.30
CA ILE A 239 11.46 17.03 3.07
C ILE A 239 12.94 16.79 2.76
N LYS A 240 13.35 16.89 1.48
CA LYS A 240 14.72 16.72 1.05
C LYS A 240 15.66 17.72 1.73
N ASP A 241 15.23 18.97 1.87
CA ASP A 241 16.03 20.06 2.45
C ASP A 241 15.87 20.19 3.98
N ASN A 242 15.05 19.32 4.59
CA ASN A 242 14.78 19.40 6.03
C ASN A 242 15.93 18.81 6.84
N HIS A 243 16.63 19.67 7.60
CA HIS A 243 17.80 19.31 8.40
C HIS A 243 17.50 18.18 9.42
N ARG A 244 16.34 18.21 10.06
CA ARG A 244 15.92 17.18 11.01
C ARG A 244 15.71 15.81 10.33
N VAL A 245 15.24 15.81 9.09
CA VAL A 245 15.10 14.58 8.29
C VAL A 245 16.47 14.02 7.93
N ILE A 246 17.39 14.88 7.47
CA ILE A 246 18.76 14.49 7.13
C ILE A 246 19.44 13.90 8.37
N GLU A 247 19.33 14.56 9.53
CA GLU A 247 19.86 14.07 10.81
C GLU A 247 19.29 12.70 11.21
N ALA A 248 17.99 12.46 11.01
CA ALA A 248 17.35 11.19 11.33
C ALA A 248 17.88 10.00 10.50
N TYR A 249 18.35 10.26 9.26
CA TYR A 249 18.92 9.22 8.38
C TYR A 249 20.43 9.03 8.54
N LEU A 250 21.19 10.11 8.75
CA LEU A 250 22.65 10.10 8.79
C LEU A 250 23.24 10.14 10.20
N GLY A 251 22.41 10.47 11.21
CA GLY A 251 22.84 10.66 12.59
C GLY A 251 23.33 12.10 12.87
N LYS A 252 23.61 12.39 14.15
CA LYS A 252 23.96 13.76 14.62
C LYS A 252 25.34 14.25 14.17
N GLU A 253 26.26 13.32 13.92
CA GLU A 253 27.66 13.66 13.51
C GLU A 253 27.81 13.48 12.00
N MET A 254 27.01 14.23 11.23
CA MET A 254 27.01 14.16 9.76
C MET A 254 28.27 14.80 9.17
N LYS A 255 28.91 14.10 8.22
CA LYS A 255 29.96 14.71 7.39
C LYS A 255 29.33 15.35 6.15
N ASP A 256 29.87 16.46 5.70
CA ASP A 256 29.38 17.16 4.49
C ASP A 256 29.29 16.27 3.26
N GLU A 257 30.16 15.27 3.13
CA GLU A 257 30.14 14.29 2.04
C GLU A 257 28.94 13.35 2.12
N GLU A 258 28.55 12.92 3.32
CA GLU A 258 27.40 12.05 3.56
C GLU A 258 26.10 12.78 3.27
N VAL A 259 26.00 14.05 3.68
CA VAL A 259 24.86 14.92 3.37
C VAL A 259 24.72 15.10 1.86
N ARG A 260 25.84 15.37 1.14
CA ARG A 260 25.81 15.50 -0.33
C ARG A 260 25.42 14.18 -1.02
N ALA A 261 25.86 13.03 -0.51
CA ALA A 261 25.49 11.72 -1.05
C ALA A 261 23.98 11.44 -0.83
N PHE A 262 23.46 11.74 0.37
CA PHE A 262 22.04 11.63 0.69
C PHE A 262 21.19 12.50 -0.25
N LEU A 263 21.54 13.78 -0.40
CA LEU A 263 20.85 14.72 -1.27
C LEU A 263 20.87 14.32 -2.76
N LYS A 264 21.90 13.58 -3.21
CA LYS A 264 21.98 13.05 -4.59
C LYS A 264 21.14 11.78 -4.77
N SER A 265 20.89 10.99 -3.71
CA SER A 265 20.09 9.77 -3.75
C SER A 265 18.58 10.05 -3.58
N ALA A 266 18.24 11.22 -3.11
CA ALA A 266 16.90 11.78 -2.97
C ALA A 266 16.57 12.69 -4.17
#